data_7575931d1d0acb7cf0c620f407946e84
#
_entry.id   7575931d1d0acb7cf0c620f407946e84
#
_cell.length_a   1.000
_cell.length_b   1.000
_cell.length_c   1.000
_cell.angle_alpha   90.00
_cell.angle_beta   90.00
_cell.angle_gamma   90.00
#
_symmetry.space_group_name_H-M   'P 1'
#
loop_
_entity.id
_entity.type
_entity.pdbx_description
1 polymer ?
#
loop_
_entity_poly.entity_id
_entity_poly.type
_entity_poly.pdbx_seq_one_letter_code
_entity_poly.pdbx_strand_id
1 'polypeptide(L)'
;MNVAKRPRDASDGDADAQKKQKVADTTAPAPAPANQEDANPTKEEKCVEAIGTIAKELLCPITQELPIRPVTAEDGKIYEEKAIREWFGTKRMAKSPTTGADIGTKLVPVVQVRNNIESLIQTGAIEGELAEAWQKASEKKLEFEKRVKEMRAKAEGGDGDAMHWMGVCYTFGQGVAK
;
A
#
# COMPACT_ATOMS: atom_id res chain seq x y z
N MET A 1 -56.18 -3.77 40.06
CA MET A 1 -57.42 -2.96 40.21
C MET A 1 -57.61 -2.15 38.99
N ASN A 2 -58.64 -2.54 38.29
CA ASN A 2 -59.62 -1.85 37.44
C ASN A 2 -59.11 -1.23 36.13
N VAL A 3 -59.39 -1.88 35.02
CA VAL A 3 -60.67 -2.19 34.32
C VAL A 3 -61.24 -0.98 33.52
N ALA A 4 -61.26 -1.21 32.21
CA ALA A 4 -62.34 -1.02 31.26
C ALA A 4 -62.48 0.40 30.64
N LYS A 5 -62.89 0.64 29.41
CA LYS A 5 -63.76 -0.07 28.47
C LYS A 5 -63.80 0.71 27.15
N ARG A 6 -63.95 0.04 26.04
CA ARG A 6 -64.48 0.61 24.75
C ARG A 6 -65.98 0.93 24.89
N PRO A 7 -66.62 1.67 23.98
CA PRO A 7 -67.12 1.16 22.67
C PRO A 7 -67.10 2.23 21.53
N ARG A 8 -67.01 1.79 20.27
CA ARG A 8 -67.97 1.51 19.18
C ARG A 8 -69.09 2.55 18.97
N ASP A 9 -69.16 2.99 17.70
CA ASP A 9 -70.21 2.78 16.67
C ASP A 9 -70.03 3.84 15.56
N ALA A 10 -69.93 3.52 14.34
CA ALA A 10 -70.82 3.04 13.27
C ALA A 10 -71.71 4.15 12.68
N SER A 11 -71.67 4.26 11.42
CA SER A 11 -72.68 4.16 10.35
C SER A 11 -72.49 5.22 9.25
N ASP A 12 -72.28 4.77 8.06
CA ASP A 12 -73.20 4.61 6.91
C ASP A 12 -73.65 5.89 6.19
N GLY A 13 -73.65 5.75 4.86
CA GLY A 13 -74.48 6.50 3.94
C GLY A 13 -73.70 6.93 2.65
N ASP A 14 -73.65 6.15 1.71
CA ASP A 14 -74.46 5.97 0.48
C ASP A 14 -74.43 7.10 -0.56
N ALA A 15 -74.00 6.63 -1.75
CA ALA A 15 -74.55 6.73 -3.11
C ALA A 15 -74.51 8.12 -3.83
N ASP A 16 -74.02 8.15 -4.95
CA ASP A 16 -74.56 7.94 -6.28
C ASP A 16 -74.08 8.91 -7.38
N ALA A 17 -73.83 8.33 -8.47
CA ALA A 17 -74.13 8.73 -9.87
C ALA A 17 -73.28 9.78 -10.59
N GLN A 18 -72.58 9.22 -11.56
CA GLN A 18 -72.60 9.51 -13.03
C GLN A 18 -72.32 10.93 -13.49
N LYS A 19 -71.32 11.10 -14.33
CA LYS A 19 -71.43 11.18 -15.82
C LYS A 19 -70.17 11.64 -16.54
N LYS A 20 -69.72 10.83 -17.42
CA LYS A 20 -69.01 11.10 -18.70
C LYS A 20 -68.50 12.53 -18.94
N GLN A 21 -67.19 12.65 -19.26
CA GLN A 21 -66.86 13.07 -20.65
C GLN A 21 -65.32 12.85 -20.92
N LYS A 22 -65.13 12.28 -22.06
CA LYS A 22 -63.94 11.95 -22.81
C LYS A 22 -63.28 13.23 -23.35
N VAL A 23 -62.02 13.47 -23.10
CA VAL A 23 -61.14 14.16 -24.03
C VAL A 23 -59.76 13.52 -23.94
N ALA A 24 -59.26 13.08 -25.06
CA ALA A 24 -57.91 12.60 -25.26
C ALA A 24 -56.94 13.77 -25.17
N ASP A 25 -55.87 13.58 -24.43
CA ASP A 25 -54.66 14.33 -24.74
C ASP A 25 -53.44 13.44 -24.49
N THR A 26 -52.67 13.42 -25.54
CA THR A 26 -51.46 12.64 -25.71
C THR A 26 -50.36 13.26 -24.89
N THR A 27 -50.00 12.64 -23.76
CA THR A 27 -48.77 12.99 -23.09
C THR A 27 -47.86 11.77 -23.06
N ALA A 28 -46.74 11.93 -23.75
CA ALA A 28 -45.67 10.94 -23.84
C ALA A 28 -45.23 10.47 -22.43
N PRO A 29 -44.87 9.20 -22.26
CA PRO A 29 -44.36 8.71 -20.99
C PRO A 29 -43.00 9.35 -20.70
N ALA A 30 -42.88 9.89 -19.50
CA ALA A 30 -41.61 10.34 -18.93
C ALA A 30 -40.58 9.20 -18.98
N PRO A 31 -39.31 9.50 -19.28
CA PRO A 31 -38.27 8.47 -19.23
C PRO A 31 -38.19 7.91 -17.83
N ALA A 32 -38.26 6.59 -17.74
CA ALA A 32 -38.02 5.84 -16.53
C ALA A 32 -36.65 6.25 -15.92
N PRO A 33 -36.53 6.29 -14.60
CA PRO A 33 -35.23 6.54 -13.98
C PRO A 33 -34.27 5.46 -14.45
N ALA A 34 -33.14 5.89 -15.01
CA ALA A 34 -32.06 5.03 -15.39
C ALA A 34 -31.72 4.14 -14.18
N ASN A 35 -31.79 2.85 -14.37
CA ASN A 35 -31.27 1.87 -13.44
C ASN A 35 -29.83 2.26 -13.14
N GLN A 36 -29.57 2.69 -11.93
CA GLN A 36 -28.25 2.58 -11.35
C GLN A 36 -28.03 1.07 -11.24
N GLU A 37 -27.41 0.48 -12.25
CA GLU A 37 -26.79 -0.81 -12.13
C GLU A 37 -25.74 -0.61 -11.02
N ASP A 38 -25.99 -1.19 -9.86
CA ASP A 38 -25.00 -1.49 -8.86
C ASP A 38 -23.97 -2.41 -9.54
N ALA A 39 -22.99 -1.80 -10.18
CA ALA A 39 -21.93 -2.51 -10.86
C ALA A 39 -21.10 -3.19 -9.79
N ASN A 40 -21.46 -4.44 -9.46
CA ASN A 40 -20.61 -5.31 -8.67
C ASN A 40 -19.27 -5.40 -9.41
N PRO A 41 -18.16 -4.94 -8.79
CA PRO A 41 -16.88 -4.84 -9.45
C PRO A 41 -16.50 -6.18 -10.07
N THR A 42 -16.00 -6.14 -11.28
CA THR A 42 -15.59 -7.33 -12.04
C THR A 42 -14.47 -8.07 -11.27
N LYS A 43 -14.26 -9.33 -11.60
CA LYS A 43 -13.17 -10.11 -11.00
C LYS A 43 -11.81 -9.45 -11.22
N GLU A 44 -11.63 -8.79 -12.36
CA GLU A 44 -10.41 -8.07 -12.72
C GLU A 44 -10.22 -6.83 -11.85
N GLU A 45 -11.26 -6.03 -11.66
CA GLU A 45 -11.22 -4.85 -10.77
C GLU A 45 -10.91 -5.23 -9.32
N LYS A 46 -11.51 -6.31 -8.81
CA LYS A 46 -11.19 -6.84 -7.47
C LYS A 46 -9.73 -7.29 -7.35
N CYS A 47 -9.17 -7.89 -8.41
CA CYS A 47 -7.74 -8.26 -8.42
C CYS A 47 -6.84 -7.04 -8.41
N VAL A 48 -7.13 -6.02 -9.19
CA VAL A 48 -6.35 -4.77 -9.23
C VAL A 48 -6.40 -4.06 -7.88
N GLU A 49 -7.57 -3.98 -7.25
CA GLU A 49 -7.72 -3.40 -5.91
C GLU A 49 -6.94 -4.18 -4.85
N ALA A 50 -7.00 -5.52 -4.89
CA ALA A 50 -6.24 -6.38 -3.98
C ALA A 50 -4.72 -6.19 -4.14
N ILE A 51 -4.23 -6.11 -5.38
CA ILE A 51 -2.82 -5.84 -5.68
C ILE A 51 -2.41 -4.46 -5.18
N GLY A 52 -3.24 -3.43 -5.39
CA GLY A 52 -3.00 -2.09 -4.87
C GLY A 52 -2.92 -2.05 -3.34
N THR A 53 -3.70 -2.87 -2.66
CA THR A 53 -3.65 -3.00 -1.19
C THR A 53 -2.35 -3.68 -0.75
N ILE A 54 -1.95 -4.77 -1.40
CA ILE A 54 -0.69 -5.47 -1.13
C ILE A 54 0.51 -4.53 -1.37
N ALA A 55 0.49 -3.76 -2.45
CA ALA A 55 1.56 -2.81 -2.76
C ALA A 55 1.73 -1.76 -1.65
N LYS A 56 0.64 -1.27 -1.06
CA LYS A 56 0.68 -0.33 0.07
C LYS A 56 1.28 -0.96 1.34
N GLU A 57 1.00 -2.24 1.59
CA GLU A 57 1.57 -2.96 2.72
C GLU A 57 3.09 -3.22 2.58
N LEU A 58 3.59 -3.23 1.34
CA LEU A 58 5.01 -3.38 1.05
C LEU A 58 5.81 -2.08 1.19
N LEU A 59 5.16 -0.93 1.33
CA LEU A 59 5.84 0.36 1.50
C LEU A 59 6.55 0.43 2.87
N CYS A 60 7.74 0.98 2.85
CA CYS A 60 8.45 1.31 4.08
C CYS A 60 7.71 2.43 4.83
N PRO A 61 7.32 2.25 6.10
CA PRO A 61 6.59 3.29 6.85
C PRO A 61 7.37 4.59 7.07
N ILE A 62 8.70 4.55 6.96
CA ILE A 62 9.56 5.73 7.14
C ILE A 62 9.69 6.52 5.85
N THR A 63 10.00 5.84 4.73
CA THR A 63 10.29 6.52 3.45
C THR A 63 9.08 6.65 2.55
N GLN A 64 8.01 5.87 2.80
CA GLN A 64 6.82 5.75 1.94
C GLN A 64 7.15 5.26 0.51
N GLU A 65 8.29 4.58 0.37
CA GLU A 65 8.76 3.99 -0.88
C GLU A 65 8.88 2.48 -0.75
N LEU A 66 8.96 1.78 -1.89
CA LEU A 66 9.24 0.34 -1.91
C LEU A 66 10.68 0.07 -1.47
N PRO A 67 10.90 -0.77 -0.46
CA PRO A 67 12.23 -1.00 0.08
C PRO A 67 13.10 -1.81 -0.89
N ILE A 68 14.35 -1.38 -1.05
CA ILE A 68 15.38 -2.07 -1.86
C ILE A 68 16.11 -3.11 -1.02
N ARG A 69 16.32 -2.79 0.26
CA ARG A 69 16.87 -3.69 1.27
C ARG A 69 15.85 -3.88 2.38
N PRO A 70 14.77 -4.64 2.15
CA PRO A 70 13.76 -4.86 3.17
C PRO A 70 14.32 -5.62 4.36
N VAL A 71 14.09 -5.08 5.54
CA VAL A 71 14.40 -5.69 6.82
C VAL A 71 13.18 -5.68 7.71
N THR A 72 13.01 -6.71 8.51
CA THR A 72 12.00 -6.75 9.57
C THR A 72 12.64 -6.36 10.89
N ALA A 73 12.01 -5.44 11.61
CA ALA A 73 12.35 -5.11 12.98
C ALA A 73 11.51 -5.96 13.97
N GLU A 74 11.79 -5.82 15.27
CA GLU A 74 11.13 -6.62 16.31
C GLU A 74 9.63 -6.30 16.48
N ASP A 75 9.16 -5.18 15.90
CA ASP A 75 7.72 -4.84 15.83
C ASP A 75 6.97 -5.58 14.72
N GLY A 76 7.67 -6.44 13.96
CA GLY A 76 7.11 -7.21 12.85
C GLY A 76 6.85 -6.40 11.58
N LYS A 77 7.24 -5.13 11.53
CA LYS A 77 7.09 -4.27 10.35
C LYS A 77 8.32 -4.35 9.45
N ILE A 78 8.07 -4.11 8.16
CA ILE A 78 9.10 -4.09 7.13
C ILE A 78 9.54 -2.65 6.89
N TYR A 79 10.85 -2.45 6.86
CA TYR A 79 11.47 -1.13 6.65
C TYR A 79 12.58 -1.22 5.59
N GLU A 80 12.92 -0.10 4.98
CA GLU A 80 14.20 0.04 4.30
C GLU A 80 15.34 0.03 5.33
N GLU A 81 16.35 -0.82 5.13
CA GLU A 81 17.43 -1.02 6.09
C GLU A 81 18.12 0.28 6.49
N LYS A 82 18.43 1.13 5.50
CA LYS A 82 19.11 2.41 5.76
C LYS A 82 18.24 3.32 6.64
N ALA A 83 16.97 3.45 6.31
CA ALA A 83 16.06 4.34 7.01
C ALA A 83 15.85 3.94 8.47
N ILE A 84 15.66 2.65 8.75
CA ILE A 84 15.46 2.18 10.13
C ILE A 84 16.75 2.27 10.96
N ARG A 85 17.93 2.06 10.34
CA ARG A 85 19.23 2.25 11.04
C ARG A 85 19.46 3.72 11.37
N GLU A 86 19.16 4.64 10.47
CA GLU A 86 19.21 6.08 10.71
C GLU A 86 18.22 6.49 11.82
N TRP A 87 17.02 5.94 11.81
CA TRP A 87 16.03 6.16 12.85
C TRP A 87 16.53 5.76 14.23
N PHE A 88 17.17 4.58 14.37
CA PHE A 88 17.75 4.14 15.63
C PHE A 88 18.95 5.00 16.05
N GLY A 89 19.77 5.46 15.10
CA GLY A 89 20.91 6.32 15.37
C GLY A 89 20.55 7.71 15.92
N THR A 90 19.35 8.20 15.64
CA THR A 90 18.86 9.51 16.12
C THR A 90 18.22 9.44 17.51
N LYS A 91 17.96 8.27 18.04
CA LYS A 91 17.21 8.06 19.29
C LYS A 91 18.10 7.40 20.36
N ARG A 92 17.97 7.85 21.59
CA ARG A 92 18.68 7.30 22.74
C ARG A 92 18.23 5.87 23.09
N MET A 93 17.00 5.53 22.73
CA MET A 93 16.39 4.20 22.86
C MET A 93 15.75 3.85 21.50
N ALA A 94 15.91 2.59 21.07
CA ALA A 94 15.31 2.11 19.87
C ALA A 94 13.78 1.99 20.04
N LYS A 95 13.06 2.85 19.35
CA LYS A 95 11.58 2.85 19.35
C LYS A 95 11.06 2.53 17.95
N SER A 96 10.00 1.76 17.90
CA SER A 96 9.31 1.51 16.63
C SER A 96 8.84 2.81 16.01
N PRO A 97 9.15 3.06 14.73
CA PRO A 97 8.65 4.21 13.99
C PRO A 97 7.12 4.22 13.86
N THR A 98 6.50 3.04 13.88
CA THR A 98 5.07 2.86 13.64
C THR A 98 4.26 2.88 14.92
N THR A 99 4.73 2.18 15.96
CA THR A 99 3.96 1.99 17.20
C THR A 99 4.45 2.86 18.35
N GLY A 100 5.69 3.39 18.27
CA GLY A 100 6.32 4.12 19.37
C GLY A 100 6.77 3.23 20.55
N ALA A 101 6.51 1.93 20.49
CA ALA A 101 6.94 0.97 21.51
C ALA A 101 8.46 0.82 21.55
N ASP A 102 9.00 0.52 22.71
CA ASP A 102 10.42 0.18 22.84
C ASP A 102 10.68 -1.18 22.18
N ILE A 103 11.62 -1.21 21.25
CA ILE A 103 12.04 -2.41 20.52
C ILE A 103 13.55 -2.51 20.54
N GLY A 104 14.09 -3.70 20.29
CA GLY A 104 15.52 -3.88 20.09
C GLY A 104 15.99 -3.34 18.73
N THR A 105 17.29 -3.39 18.51
CA THR A 105 17.94 -2.96 17.27
C THR A 105 18.17 -4.10 16.29
N LYS A 106 17.67 -5.30 16.60
CA LYS A 106 17.83 -6.47 15.74
C LYS A 106 17.01 -6.32 14.46
N LEU A 107 17.68 -6.40 13.33
CA LEU A 107 17.08 -6.33 12.01
C LEU A 107 17.35 -7.63 11.27
N VAL A 108 16.31 -8.19 10.66
CA VAL A 108 16.40 -9.44 9.90
C VAL A 108 16.11 -9.13 8.43
N PRO A 109 17.04 -9.39 7.51
CA PRO A 109 16.79 -9.20 6.07
C PRO A 109 15.67 -10.10 5.56
N VAL A 110 14.77 -9.55 4.76
CA VAL A 110 13.63 -10.28 4.19
C VAL A 110 13.74 -10.30 2.66
N VAL A 111 14.56 -11.23 2.16
CA VAL A 111 14.81 -11.37 0.71
C VAL A 111 13.54 -11.65 -0.08
N GLN A 112 12.60 -12.41 0.51
CA GLN A 112 11.32 -12.74 -0.14
C GLN A 112 10.50 -11.50 -0.47
N VAL A 113 10.47 -10.50 0.41
CA VAL A 113 9.75 -9.23 0.15
C VAL A 113 10.36 -8.51 -1.05
N ARG A 114 11.68 -8.46 -1.14
CA ARG A 114 12.37 -7.88 -2.31
C ARG A 114 11.99 -8.60 -3.61
N ASN A 115 12.05 -9.94 -3.59
CA ASN A 115 11.69 -10.75 -4.77
C ASN A 115 10.22 -10.56 -5.16
N ASN A 116 9.31 -10.43 -4.20
CA ASN A 116 7.91 -10.16 -4.45
C ASN A 116 7.72 -8.78 -5.10
N ILE A 117 8.38 -7.74 -4.59
CA ILE A 117 8.35 -6.39 -5.17
C ILE A 117 8.86 -6.43 -6.62
N GLU A 118 10.00 -7.08 -6.86
CA GLU A 118 10.57 -7.23 -8.19
C GLU A 118 9.62 -7.94 -9.15
N SER A 119 9.00 -9.04 -8.71
CA SER A 119 8.00 -9.76 -9.50
C SER A 119 6.76 -8.93 -9.80
N LEU A 120 6.23 -8.19 -8.83
CA LEU A 120 5.06 -7.33 -9.01
C LEU A 120 5.33 -6.18 -10.00
N ILE A 121 6.55 -5.64 -10.01
CA ILE A 121 6.96 -4.61 -10.98
C ILE A 121 7.16 -5.23 -12.37
N GLN A 122 7.79 -6.41 -12.47
CA GLN A 122 8.01 -7.09 -13.74
C GLN A 122 6.70 -7.53 -14.41
N THR A 123 5.72 -7.91 -13.65
CA THR A 123 4.38 -8.29 -14.14
C THR A 123 3.48 -7.10 -14.45
N GLY A 124 3.92 -5.87 -14.18
CA GLY A 124 3.09 -4.67 -14.32
C GLY A 124 1.99 -4.54 -13.26
N ALA A 125 2.06 -5.32 -12.19
CA ALA A 125 1.10 -5.23 -11.08
C ALA A 125 1.33 -3.99 -10.20
N ILE A 126 2.56 -3.50 -10.16
CA ILE A 126 2.93 -2.20 -9.61
C ILE A 126 3.55 -1.40 -10.75
N GLU A 127 2.94 -0.28 -11.07
CA GLU A 127 3.34 0.62 -12.16
C GLU A 127 3.52 2.07 -11.67
N GLY A 128 3.96 2.94 -12.58
CA GLY A 128 4.10 4.36 -12.34
C GLY A 128 5.32 4.73 -11.50
N GLU A 129 5.22 5.85 -10.80
CA GLU A 129 6.34 6.50 -10.12
C GLU A 129 7.04 5.60 -9.07
N LEU A 130 6.26 4.78 -8.35
CA LEU A 130 6.82 3.86 -7.35
C LEU A 130 7.69 2.78 -7.99
N ALA A 131 7.24 2.21 -9.11
CA ALA A 131 8.00 1.19 -9.84
C ALA A 131 9.26 1.77 -10.44
N GLU A 132 9.17 2.93 -11.10
CA GLU A 132 10.31 3.62 -11.71
C GLU A 132 11.35 4.03 -10.67
N ALA A 133 10.92 4.58 -9.53
CA ALA A 133 11.80 4.96 -8.44
C ALA A 133 12.57 3.75 -7.89
N TRP A 134 11.85 2.64 -7.69
CA TRP A 134 12.45 1.40 -7.20
C TRP A 134 13.44 0.79 -8.20
N GLN A 135 13.10 0.72 -9.49
CA GLN A 135 13.98 0.21 -10.55
C GLN A 135 15.28 1.03 -10.60
N LYS A 136 15.17 2.35 -10.69
CA LYS A 136 16.32 3.27 -10.73
C LYS A 136 17.22 3.15 -9.50
N ALA A 137 16.62 3.01 -8.33
CA ALA A 137 17.38 2.85 -7.08
C ALA A 137 18.00 1.45 -6.97
N SER A 138 17.33 0.41 -7.47
CA SER A 138 17.86 -0.96 -7.54
C SER A 138 19.03 -1.07 -8.50
N GLU A 139 18.95 -0.44 -9.67
CA GLU A 139 20.05 -0.38 -10.66
C GLU A 139 21.28 0.32 -10.09
N LYS A 140 21.11 1.49 -9.48
CA LYS A 140 22.21 2.22 -8.83
C LYS A 140 22.89 1.38 -7.74
N LYS A 141 22.11 0.62 -6.97
CA LYS A 141 22.65 -0.28 -5.95
C LYS A 141 23.47 -1.40 -6.59
N LEU A 142 22.94 -2.03 -7.62
CA LEU A 142 23.63 -3.11 -8.32
C LEU A 142 24.95 -2.63 -8.94
N GLU A 143 24.93 -1.45 -9.55
CA GLU A 143 26.13 -0.82 -10.11
C GLU A 143 27.16 -0.53 -9.02
N PHE A 144 26.71 0.01 -7.88
CA PHE A 144 27.58 0.26 -6.74
C PHE A 144 28.19 -1.04 -6.18
N GLU A 145 27.40 -2.09 -6.04
CA GLU A 145 27.88 -3.42 -5.57
C GLU A 145 28.94 -4.01 -6.53
N LYS A 146 28.74 -3.88 -7.84
CA LYS A 146 29.72 -4.26 -8.86
C LYS A 146 31.03 -3.48 -8.68
N ARG A 147 30.92 -2.15 -8.51
CA ARG A 147 32.08 -1.30 -8.29
C ARG A 147 32.84 -1.63 -7.01
N VAL A 148 32.12 -1.92 -5.91
CA VAL A 148 32.74 -2.39 -4.64
C VAL A 148 33.53 -3.67 -4.88
N LYS A 149 32.97 -4.62 -5.61
CA LYS A 149 33.62 -5.89 -5.94
C LYS A 149 34.90 -5.70 -6.78
N GLU A 150 34.83 -4.84 -7.79
CA GLU A 150 35.97 -4.49 -8.64
C GLU A 150 37.09 -3.80 -7.85
N MET A 151 36.71 -2.81 -7.03
CA MET A 151 37.68 -2.07 -6.19
C MET A 151 38.33 -2.96 -5.15
N ARG A 152 37.57 -3.91 -4.58
CA ARG A 152 38.14 -4.92 -3.67
C ARG A 152 39.20 -5.76 -4.35
N ALA A 153 38.93 -6.28 -5.55
CA ALA A 153 39.91 -7.07 -6.30
C ALA A 153 41.18 -6.27 -6.65
N LYS A 154 41.04 -4.99 -7.01
CA LYS A 154 42.18 -4.10 -7.24
C LYS A 154 42.97 -3.80 -5.98
N ALA A 155 42.29 -3.57 -4.86
CA ALA A 155 42.94 -3.36 -3.56
C ALA A 155 43.73 -4.58 -3.10
N GLU A 156 43.21 -5.79 -3.32
CA GLU A 156 43.91 -7.05 -3.07
C GLU A 156 45.15 -7.21 -3.97
N GLY A 157 45.13 -6.61 -5.17
CA GLY A 157 46.27 -6.50 -6.11
C GLY A 157 47.28 -5.41 -5.75
N GLY A 158 47.09 -4.67 -4.65
CA GLY A 158 48.04 -3.65 -4.17
C GLY A 158 47.79 -2.22 -4.73
N ASP A 159 46.65 -1.97 -5.37
CA ASP A 159 46.27 -0.65 -5.87
C ASP A 159 45.93 0.30 -4.70
N GLY A 160 46.73 1.33 -4.50
CA GLY A 160 46.58 2.29 -3.41
C GLY A 160 45.31 3.11 -3.45
N ASP A 161 44.85 3.50 -4.64
CA ASP A 161 43.61 4.27 -4.83
C ASP A 161 42.38 3.41 -4.50
N ALA A 162 42.42 2.12 -4.90
CA ALA A 162 41.36 1.16 -4.56
C ALA A 162 41.33 0.88 -3.06
N MET A 163 42.48 0.77 -2.38
CA MET A 163 42.57 0.62 -0.92
C MET A 163 41.98 1.84 -0.20
N HIS A 164 42.34 3.05 -0.64
CA HIS A 164 41.78 4.27 -0.07
C HIS A 164 40.26 4.33 -0.24
N TRP A 165 39.76 4.06 -1.46
CA TRP A 165 38.32 4.05 -1.75
C TRP A 165 37.56 3.02 -0.91
N MET A 166 38.10 1.81 -0.75
CA MET A 166 37.56 0.78 0.12
C MET A 166 37.54 1.22 1.59
N GLY A 167 38.59 1.91 2.07
CA GLY A 167 38.63 2.49 3.41
C GLY A 167 37.49 3.47 3.66
N VAL A 168 37.18 4.34 2.68
CA VAL A 168 36.03 5.26 2.72
C VAL A 168 34.70 4.46 2.80
N CYS A 169 34.54 3.44 1.95
CA CYS A 169 33.34 2.59 1.97
C CYS A 169 33.12 1.91 3.32
N TYR A 170 34.19 1.41 3.96
CA TYR A 170 34.12 0.81 5.31
C TYR A 170 33.76 1.84 6.38
N THR A 171 34.34 3.04 6.31
CA THR A 171 34.06 4.13 7.28
C THR A 171 32.58 4.52 7.28
N PHE A 172 32.01 4.65 6.11
CA PHE A 172 30.60 5.04 5.95
C PHE A 172 29.61 3.86 5.87
N GLY A 173 30.09 2.61 5.92
CA GLY A 173 29.25 1.41 5.86
C GLY A 173 28.52 1.25 4.53
N GLN A 174 29.08 1.76 3.43
CA GLN A 174 28.47 1.70 2.12
C GLN A 174 28.89 0.44 1.37
N GLY A 175 27.93 -0.46 1.10
CA GLY A 175 28.14 -1.64 0.25
C GLY A 175 29.06 -2.72 0.84
N VAL A 176 29.54 -2.57 2.05
CA VAL A 176 30.38 -3.53 2.77
C VAL A 176 29.75 -3.85 4.11
N ALA A 177 29.75 -5.16 4.47
CA ALA A 177 29.36 -5.57 5.82
C ALA A 177 30.45 -5.12 6.80
N LYS A 178 30.03 -4.53 7.91
CA LYS A 178 30.92 -4.24 9.03
C LYS A 178 31.25 -5.52 9.75
#